data_2926cd41be17cf602c68a50d4ff7c125
#
_entry.id   2926cd41be17cf602c68a50d4ff7c125
#
_cell.length_a   1.000
_cell.length_b   1.000
_cell.length_c   1.000
_cell.angle_alpha   90.00
_cell.angle_beta   90.00
_cell.angle_gamma   90.00
#
_symmetry.space_group_name_H-M   'P 1'
#
loop_
_entity.id
_entity.type
_entity.pdbx_description
1 polymer ?
#
loop_
_entity_poly.entity_id
_entity_poly.type
_entity_poly.pdbx_seq_one_letter_code
_entity_poly.pdbx_strand_id
1 'polypeptide(L)'
;MTTDEAREELILHFWQILEYWEKESRTPDTRGKMEGMLHSILVTLDGGSGMMPGFEVKPLVPPADVKFHEKEGNKYFPNGEDLGGGLHDIMYVVGRKYKKIR
;
A
#
# COMPACT_ATOMS: atom_id res chain seq x y z
N MET A 1 -2.15 -24.27 -0.29
CA MET A 1 -1.86 -23.23 0.73
C MET A 1 -3.18 -22.76 1.33
N THR A 2 -3.27 -22.74 2.66
CA THR A 2 -4.44 -22.22 3.35
C THR A 2 -4.40 -20.69 3.39
N THR A 3 -5.54 -20.09 3.74
CA THR A 3 -5.60 -18.62 3.93
C THR A 3 -4.62 -18.13 4.99
N ASP A 4 -4.49 -18.89 6.08
CA ASP A 4 -3.55 -18.52 7.16
C ASP A 4 -2.10 -18.62 6.69
N GLU A 5 -1.77 -19.65 5.94
CA GLU A 5 -0.43 -19.78 5.35
C GLU A 5 -0.15 -18.62 4.38
N ALA A 6 -1.13 -18.22 3.59
CA ALA A 6 -0.98 -17.09 2.67
C ALA A 6 -0.75 -15.77 3.42
N ARG A 7 -1.46 -15.57 4.55
CA ARG A 7 -1.24 -14.41 5.41
C ARG A 7 0.17 -14.38 5.97
N GLU A 8 0.67 -15.51 6.43
CA GLU A 8 2.04 -15.62 6.95
C GLU A 8 3.06 -15.29 5.87
N GLU A 9 2.87 -15.82 4.66
CA GLU A 9 3.78 -15.55 3.55
C GLU A 9 3.81 -14.07 3.19
N LEU A 10 2.66 -13.40 3.15
CA LEU A 10 2.59 -11.98 2.85
C LEU A 10 3.33 -11.15 3.90
N ILE A 11 3.09 -11.45 5.18
CA ILE A 11 3.74 -10.72 6.27
C ILE A 11 5.24 -10.98 6.28
N LEU A 12 5.67 -12.22 6.04
CA LEU A 12 7.08 -12.54 5.90
C LEU A 12 7.73 -11.74 4.78
N HIS A 13 7.05 -11.63 3.65
CA HIS A 13 7.55 -10.85 2.51
C HIS A 13 7.76 -9.38 2.89
N PHE A 14 6.83 -8.80 3.65
CA PHE A 14 6.97 -7.40 4.11
C PHE A 14 8.15 -7.24 5.08
N TRP A 15 8.37 -8.21 5.98
CA TRP A 15 9.56 -8.20 6.85
C TRP A 15 10.86 -8.25 6.04
N GLN A 16 10.89 -9.05 4.98
CA GLN A 16 12.04 -9.13 4.08
C GLN A 16 12.30 -7.79 3.37
N ILE A 17 11.23 -7.11 2.95
CA ILE A 17 11.34 -5.76 2.37
C ILE A 17 11.96 -4.79 3.38
N LEU A 18 11.48 -4.82 4.62
CA LEU A 18 12.00 -3.97 5.69
C LEU A 18 13.50 -4.20 5.90
N GLU A 19 13.90 -5.45 6.01
CA GLU A 19 15.32 -5.80 6.20
C GLU A 19 16.17 -5.36 5.03
N TYR A 20 15.69 -5.53 3.81
CA TYR A 20 16.40 -5.09 2.62
C TYR A 20 16.71 -3.59 2.68
N TRP A 21 15.69 -2.78 2.95
CA TRP A 21 15.86 -1.33 2.96
C TRP A 21 16.66 -0.83 4.16
N GLU A 22 16.57 -1.50 5.29
CA GLU A 22 17.41 -1.19 6.45
C GLU A 22 18.89 -1.31 6.13
N LYS A 23 19.26 -2.33 5.36
CA LYS A 23 20.64 -2.64 5.01
C LYS A 23 21.13 -1.97 3.72
N GLU A 24 20.25 -1.29 2.99
CA GLU A 24 20.60 -0.70 1.69
C GLU A 24 21.51 0.51 1.85
N SER A 25 22.79 0.33 1.49
CA SER A 25 23.80 1.36 1.68
C SER A 25 23.77 2.47 0.63
N ARG A 26 23.15 2.22 -0.54
CA ARG A 26 22.99 3.22 -1.60
C ARG A 26 21.96 4.28 -1.25
N THR A 27 21.13 4.03 -0.27
CA THR A 27 20.11 4.95 0.23
C THR A 27 20.35 5.11 1.73
N PRO A 28 21.30 5.96 2.15
CA PRO A 28 21.74 5.99 3.55
C PRO A 28 20.79 6.73 4.49
N ASP A 29 19.97 7.65 3.97
CA ASP A 29 19.09 8.44 4.83
C ASP A 29 17.81 7.69 5.19
N THR A 30 17.29 7.96 6.38
CA THR A 30 16.08 7.30 6.90
C THR A 30 14.88 7.52 6.01
N ARG A 31 14.67 8.75 5.53
CA ARG A 31 13.54 9.09 4.68
C ARG A 31 13.57 8.29 3.38
N GLY A 32 14.72 8.20 2.74
CA GLY A 32 14.89 7.43 1.51
C GLY A 32 14.61 5.95 1.71
N LYS A 33 15.05 5.38 2.84
CA LYS A 33 14.77 3.98 3.17
C LYS A 33 13.28 3.74 3.36
N MET A 34 12.58 4.65 4.04
CA MET A 34 11.15 4.55 4.26
C MET A 34 10.37 4.68 2.94
N GLU A 35 10.76 5.60 2.08
CA GLU A 35 10.15 5.72 0.74
C GLU A 35 10.36 4.46 -0.09
N GLY A 36 11.56 3.90 -0.05
CA GLY A 36 11.87 2.65 -0.74
C GLY A 36 11.02 1.48 -0.23
N MET A 37 10.85 1.39 1.08
CA MET A 37 10.01 0.37 1.68
C MET A 37 8.55 0.51 1.23
N LEU A 38 8.00 1.73 1.28
CA LEU A 38 6.64 1.99 0.80
C LEU A 38 6.49 1.62 -0.67
N HIS A 39 7.43 2.04 -1.51
CA HIS A 39 7.42 1.69 -2.94
C HIS A 39 7.39 0.19 -3.14
N SER A 40 8.23 -0.55 -2.43
CA SER A 40 8.30 -2.02 -2.54
C SER A 40 7.00 -2.70 -2.11
N ILE A 41 6.33 -2.17 -1.08
CA ILE A 41 5.02 -2.68 -0.64
C ILE A 41 3.98 -2.45 -1.75
N LEU A 42 3.95 -1.26 -2.32
CA LEU A 42 2.99 -0.93 -3.38
C LEU A 42 3.24 -1.78 -4.64
N VAL A 43 4.50 -2.00 -5.01
CA VAL A 43 4.88 -2.90 -6.12
C VAL A 43 4.36 -4.31 -5.85
N THR A 44 4.50 -4.79 -4.62
CA THR A 44 4.00 -6.13 -4.24
C THR A 44 2.48 -6.22 -4.44
N LEU A 45 1.74 -5.25 -3.93
CA LEU A 45 0.27 -5.23 -4.07
C LEU A 45 -0.15 -5.14 -5.54
N ASP A 46 0.59 -4.40 -6.36
CA ASP A 46 0.30 -4.25 -7.79
C ASP A 46 0.67 -5.47 -8.63
N GLY A 47 1.32 -6.48 -8.02
CA GLY A 47 1.70 -7.69 -8.74
C GLY A 47 3.06 -7.61 -9.42
N GLY A 48 3.86 -6.61 -9.10
CA GLY A 48 5.19 -6.43 -9.68
C GLY A 48 6.30 -7.22 -8.99
N SER A 49 6.00 -7.91 -7.90
CA SER A 49 6.97 -8.76 -7.20
C SER A 49 7.05 -10.14 -7.84
N GLY A 50 8.23 -10.62 -8.16
CA GLY A 50 8.42 -11.98 -8.67
C GLY A 50 8.16 -13.07 -7.65
N MET A 51 8.05 -12.72 -6.37
CA MET A 51 7.90 -13.66 -5.25
C MET A 51 6.47 -13.82 -4.79
N MET A 52 5.57 -12.91 -5.16
CA MET A 52 4.18 -12.88 -4.69
C MET A 52 3.22 -12.68 -5.85
N PRO A 53 1.99 -13.18 -5.75
CA PRO A 53 0.96 -12.83 -6.72
C PRO A 53 0.56 -11.37 -6.58
N GLY A 54 -0.17 -10.84 -7.55
CA GLY A 54 -0.82 -9.54 -7.40
C GLY A 54 -2.02 -9.64 -6.48
N PHE A 55 -2.49 -8.51 -5.98
CA PHE A 55 -3.59 -8.44 -5.03
C PHE A 55 -4.66 -7.48 -5.51
N GLU A 56 -5.89 -7.80 -5.20
CA GLU A 56 -6.96 -6.81 -5.24
C GLU A 56 -6.97 -6.05 -3.92
N VAL A 57 -7.10 -4.73 -4.00
CA VAL A 57 -7.15 -3.86 -2.82
C VAL A 57 -8.53 -3.21 -2.81
N LYS A 58 -9.46 -3.79 -2.07
CA LYS A 58 -10.86 -3.38 -2.08
C LYS A 58 -11.26 -2.75 -0.75
N PRO A 59 -11.68 -1.48 -0.75
CA PRO A 59 -12.22 -0.88 0.47
C PRO A 59 -13.51 -1.59 0.90
N LEU A 60 -13.71 -1.66 2.20
CA LEU A 60 -14.93 -2.17 2.79
C LEU A 60 -15.45 -1.14 3.78
N VAL A 61 -16.43 -0.34 3.33
CA VAL A 61 -17.08 0.65 4.18
C VAL A 61 -18.44 0.10 4.61
N PRO A 62 -18.66 -0.16 5.90
CA PRO A 62 -19.95 -0.65 6.38
C PRO A 62 -21.07 0.33 6.03
N PRO A 63 -22.28 -0.13 5.69
CA PRO A 63 -23.38 0.76 5.30
C PRO A 63 -23.69 1.88 6.30
N ALA A 64 -23.56 1.59 7.60
CA ALA A 64 -23.77 2.59 8.64
C ALA A 64 -22.74 3.72 8.57
N ASP A 65 -21.49 3.39 8.23
CA ASP A 65 -20.42 4.39 8.10
C ASP A 65 -20.61 5.24 6.86
N VAL A 66 -21.14 4.68 5.77
CA VAL A 66 -21.47 5.45 4.55
C VAL A 66 -22.46 6.57 4.88
N LYS A 67 -23.53 6.24 5.58
CA LYS A 67 -24.53 7.23 6.00
C LYS A 67 -23.95 8.31 6.90
N PHE A 68 -23.09 7.90 7.83
CA PHE A 68 -22.41 8.84 8.71
C PHE A 68 -21.54 9.80 7.90
N HIS A 69 -20.74 9.30 6.98
CA HIS A 69 -19.87 10.14 6.16
C HIS A 69 -20.67 11.09 5.25
N GLU A 70 -21.77 10.63 4.68
CA GLU A 70 -22.66 11.48 3.88
C GLU A 70 -23.21 12.63 4.71
N LYS A 71 -23.67 12.34 5.93
CA LYS A 71 -24.23 13.33 6.84
C LYS A 71 -23.19 14.38 7.25
N GLU A 72 -21.94 13.94 7.48
CA GLU A 72 -20.86 14.82 7.89
C GLU A 72 -20.18 15.54 6.70
N GLY A 73 -20.55 15.20 5.46
CA GLY A 73 -19.94 15.76 4.28
C GLY A 73 -18.53 15.21 4.01
N ASN A 74 -18.19 14.07 4.59
CA ASN A 74 -16.89 13.44 4.40
C ASN A 74 -16.86 12.61 3.11
N LYS A 75 -15.68 12.53 2.51
CA LYS A 75 -15.46 11.61 1.39
C LYS A 75 -15.22 10.21 1.96
N TYR A 76 -15.70 9.21 1.24
CA TYR A 76 -15.45 7.82 1.60
C TYR A 76 -15.08 7.02 0.35
N PHE A 77 -14.45 5.87 0.59
CA PHE A 77 -14.00 5.01 -0.51
C PHE A 77 -15.17 4.22 -1.09
N PRO A 78 -15.17 3.99 -2.42
CA PRO A 78 -16.20 3.14 -3.03
C PRO A 78 -16.04 1.69 -2.61
N ASN A 79 -17.14 1.06 -2.14
CA ASN A 79 -17.13 -0.34 -1.76
C ASN A 79 -16.94 -1.25 -2.97
N GLY A 80 -16.05 -2.22 -2.78
CA GLY A 80 -15.88 -3.30 -3.75
C GLY A 80 -15.07 -2.96 -4.99
N GLU A 81 -14.67 -1.71 -5.16
CA GLU A 81 -13.80 -1.33 -6.27
C GLU A 81 -12.34 -1.62 -5.94
N ASP A 82 -11.61 -2.19 -6.89
CA ASP A 82 -10.19 -2.49 -6.72
C ASP A 82 -9.37 -1.23 -6.90
N LEU A 83 -8.64 -0.83 -5.86
CA LEU A 83 -7.73 0.30 -5.89
C LEU A 83 -6.31 -0.11 -6.32
N GLY A 84 -6.05 -1.40 -6.47
CA GLY A 84 -4.75 -1.92 -6.86
C GLY A 84 -4.47 -1.77 -8.35
N GLY A 85 -3.28 -2.18 -8.74
CA GLY A 85 -2.87 -2.15 -10.13
C GLY A 85 -2.43 -0.76 -10.57
N GLY A 86 -1.29 -0.30 -10.09
CA GLY A 86 -0.76 1.02 -10.44
C GLY A 86 -0.51 1.91 -9.23
N LEU A 87 -0.63 1.37 -8.03
CA LEU A 87 -0.38 2.14 -6.81
C LEU A 87 1.04 2.69 -6.77
N HIS A 88 2.03 1.89 -7.14
CA HIS A 88 3.42 2.35 -7.12
C HIS A 88 3.68 3.42 -8.19
N ASP A 89 2.92 3.41 -9.30
CA ASP A 89 3.10 4.38 -10.38
C ASP A 89 2.72 5.79 -9.95
N ILE A 90 1.75 5.93 -9.06
CA ILE A 90 1.27 7.26 -8.62
C ILE A 90 1.87 7.71 -7.28
N MET A 91 2.69 6.88 -6.66
CA MET A 91 3.25 7.17 -5.34
C MET A 91 3.91 8.56 -5.26
N TYR A 92 4.83 8.85 -6.16
CA TYR A 92 5.57 10.13 -6.14
C TYR A 92 4.72 11.31 -6.60
N VAL A 93 3.81 11.08 -7.53
CA VAL A 93 2.87 12.12 -7.97
C VAL A 93 2.00 12.58 -6.80
N VAL A 94 1.44 11.62 -6.06
CA VAL A 94 0.62 11.93 -4.87
C VAL A 94 1.48 12.56 -3.78
N GLY A 95 2.70 12.06 -3.57
CA GLY A 95 3.63 12.63 -2.60
C GLY A 95 3.94 14.10 -2.87
N ARG A 96 4.13 14.46 -4.14
CA ARG A 96 4.35 15.86 -4.53
C ARG A 96 3.13 16.74 -4.26
N LYS A 97 1.93 16.23 -4.53
CA LYS A 97 0.68 16.95 -4.22
C LYS A 97 0.55 17.19 -2.72
N TYR A 98 0.86 16.17 -1.93
CA TYR A 98 0.81 16.27 -0.47
C TYR A 98 1.75 17.36 0.06
N LYS A 99 2.97 17.40 -0.46
CA LYS A 99 3.94 18.43 -0.07
C LYS A 99 3.50 19.84 -0.43
N LYS A 100 2.79 20.00 -1.54
CA LYS A 100 2.28 21.32 -1.95
C LYS A 100 1.13 21.81 -1.06
N ILE A 101 0.34 20.88 -0.56
CA ILE A 101 -0.79 21.20 0.32
C ILE A 101 -0.30 21.57 1.72
N ARG A 102 0.83 21.02 2.15
CA ARG A 102 1.43 21.31 3.45
C ARG A 102 2.19 22.61 3.43
#